data_d41d10f34f0cfe740a8f3a1ad75327e9
#
_entry.id   d41d10f34f0cfe740a8f3a1ad75327e9
#
_cell.length_a   1.000
_cell.length_b   1.000
_cell.length_c   1.000
_cell.angle_alpha   90.00
_cell.angle_beta   90.00
_cell.angle_gamma   90.00
#
_symmetry.space_group_name_H-M   'P 1'
#
loop_
_entity.id
_entity.type
_entity.pdbx_description
1 polymer ?
#
loop_
_entity_poly.entity_id
_entity_poly.type
_entity_poly.pdbx_seq_one_letter_code
_entity_poly.pdbx_strand_id
1 'polypeptide(L)'
;MVPPRSHSLEGKNISILCVLPEQQQQYHDFLNKVLSAAKIEENNIQVIFLKEQEKIPVAESGWLNQLDHILCFGIPPSRLLIQIPYRHYQSVKIMETSLHPLPDLSAIEPSRDEKQKLWNLLKTTFIDG
;
A
#
# COMPACT_ATOMS: atom_id res chain seq x y z
N MET A 1 18.11 22.19 0.06
CA MET A 1 18.32 21.04 -0.84
C MET A 1 17.47 19.86 -0.38
N VAL A 2 16.73 19.27 -1.28
CA VAL A 2 15.99 18.08 -0.97
C VAL A 2 16.94 16.89 -1.01
N PRO A 3 17.01 16.07 0.07
CA PRO A 3 17.88 14.90 0.03
C PRO A 3 17.45 13.94 -1.08
N PRO A 4 18.37 13.17 -1.63
CA PRO A 4 17.99 12.18 -2.64
C PRO A 4 16.94 11.23 -2.08
N ARG A 5 15.92 10.95 -2.87
CA ARG A 5 14.87 10.05 -2.45
C ARG A 5 15.35 8.62 -2.55
N SER A 6 15.05 7.84 -1.52
CA SER A 6 15.33 6.41 -1.55
C SER A 6 14.40 5.69 -2.53
N HIS A 7 13.24 6.28 -2.79
CA HIS A 7 12.20 5.67 -3.61
C HIS A 7 11.57 6.69 -4.54
N SER A 8 11.16 6.24 -5.72
CA SER A 8 10.44 7.06 -6.68
C SER A 8 9.45 6.18 -7.43
N LEU A 9 8.40 6.81 -7.98
CA LEU A 9 7.47 6.10 -8.84
C LEU A 9 8.11 5.92 -10.20
N GLU A 10 8.20 4.67 -10.66
CA GLU A 10 8.99 4.30 -11.83
C GLU A 10 8.26 4.44 -13.16
N GLY A 11 7.01 4.86 -13.17
CA GLY A 11 6.28 4.98 -14.40
C GLY A 11 5.08 5.87 -14.27
N LYS A 12 4.58 6.33 -15.42
CA LYS A 12 3.39 7.18 -15.45
C LYS A 12 2.11 6.41 -15.24
N ASN A 13 2.16 5.09 -15.40
CA ASN A 13 0.97 4.25 -15.26
C ASN A 13 0.82 3.70 -13.84
N ILE A 14 1.74 3.98 -12.94
CA ILE A 14 1.64 3.51 -11.57
C ILE A 14 0.53 4.27 -10.87
N SER A 15 -0.53 3.55 -10.51
CA SER A 15 -1.68 4.13 -9.83
C SER A 15 -1.91 3.50 -8.45
N ILE A 16 -1.21 2.41 -8.14
CA ILE A 16 -1.35 1.68 -6.89
C ILE A 16 0.03 1.51 -6.27
N LEU A 17 0.16 1.95 -5.03
CA LEU A 17 1.40 1.81 -4.27
C LEU A 17 1.15 0.83 -3.12
N CYS A 18 2.01 -0.17 -2.99
CA CYS A 18 2.00 -1.08 -1.85
C CYS A 18 3.24 -0.79 -1.02
N VAL A 19 3.05 -0.49 0.25
CA VAL A 19 4.15 -0.15 1.17
C VAL A 19 4.22 -1.20 2.26
N LEU A 20 5.39 -1.81 2.42
CA LEU A 20 5.62 -2.87 3.38
C LEU A 20 6.91 -2.61 4.16
N PRO A 21 7.03 -3.11 5.39
CA PRO A 21 8.32 -3.11 6.07
C PRO A 21 9.32 -4.00 5.32
N GLU A 22 10.58 -3.62 5.35
CA GLU A 22 11.64 -4.40 4.69
C GLU A 22 11.66 -5.86 5.18
N GLN A 23 11.31 -6.10 6.43
CA GLN A 23 11.28 -7.44 7.00
C GLN A 23 10.22 -8.34 6.35
N GLN A 24 9.30 -7.75 5.57
CA GLN A 24 8.22 -8.50 4.94
C GLN A 24 8.53 -8.92 3.50
N GLN A 25 9.77 -8.78 3.05
CA GLN A 25 10.14 -9.15 1.68
C GLN A 25 9.84 -10.61 1.37
N GLN A 26 9.92 -11.48 2.36
CA GLN A 26 9.64 -12.90 2.19
C GLN A 26 8.17 -13.17 1.80
N TYR A 27 7.28 -12.22 2.01
CA TYR A 27 5.86 -12.35 1.67
C TYR A 27 5.52 -11.75 0.30
N HIS A 28 6.51 -11.37 -0.48
CA HIS A 28 6.28 -10.73 -1.78
C HIS A 28 5.48 -11.64 -2.73
N ASP A 29 5.79 -12.94 -2.73
CA ASP A 29 5.05 -13.87 -3.59
C ASP A 29 3.59 -13.99 -3.17
N PHE A 30 3.34 -14.01 -1.85
CA PHE A 30 1.97 -14.02 -1.34
C PHE A 30 1.23 -12.77 -1.77
N LEU A 31 1.87 -11.61 -1.65
CA LEU A 31 1.28 -10.34 -2.06
C LEU A 31 0.94 -10.37 -3.56
N ASN A 32 1.84 -10.86 -4.39
CA ASN A 32 1.60 -10.94 -5.83
C ASN A 32 0.41 -11.82 -6.15
N LYS A 33 0.25 -12.94 -5.44
CA LYS A 33 -0.91 -13.82 -5.65
C LYS A 33 -2.20 -13.13 -5.29
N VAL A 34 -2.20 -12.39 -4.19
CA VAL A 34 -3.39 -11.65 -3.73
C VAL A 34 -3.77 -10.58 -4.73
N LEU A 35 -2.80 -9.80 -5.19
CA LEU A 35 -3.05 -8.72 -6.15
C LEU A 35 -3.52 -9.28 -7.49
N SER A 36 -2.95 -10.38 -7.94
CA SER A 36 -3.39 -11.03 -9.19
C SER A 36 -4.82 -11.54 -9.08
N ALA A 37 -5.19 -12.09 -7.93
CA ALA A 37 -6.55 -12.55 -7.70
C ALA A 37 -7.56 -11.40 -7.76
N ALA A 38 -7.14 -10.20 -7.39
CA ALA A 38 -7.97 -9.01 -7.47
C ALA A 38 -7.96 -8.38 -8.88
N LYS A 39 -7.32 -9.04 -9.85
CA LYS A 39 -7.24 -8.61 -11.25
C LYS A 39 -6.57 -7.26 -11.43
N ILE A 40 -5.64 -6.93 -10.57
CA ILE A 40 -4.86 -5.71 -10.67
C ILE A 40 -3.68 -5.96 -11.60
N GLU A 41 -3.54 -5.10 -12.60
CA GLU A 41 -2.43 -5.25 -13.55
C GLU A 41 -1.10 -4.89 -12.91
N GLU A 42 -0.12 -5.76 -13.11
CA GLU A 42 1.21 -5.61 -12.54
C GLU A 42 1.85 -4.27 -12.92
N ASN A 43 1.61 -3.82 -14.15
CA ASN A 43 2.17 -2.56 -14.64
C ASN A 43 1.66 -1.32 -13.90
N ASN A 44 0.54 -1.45 -13.19
CA ASN A 44 -0.05 -0.33 -12.46
C ASN A 44 0.36 -0.30 -11.00
N ILE A 45 1.13 -1.28 -10.54
CA ILE A 45 1.48 -1.45 -9.14
C ILE A 45 2.97 -1.22 -8.94
N GLN A 46 3.31 -0.49 -7.89
CA GLN A 46 4.68 -0.41 -7.40
C GLN A 46 4.71 -0.83 -5.95
N VAL A 47 5.68 -1.68 -5.59
CA VAL A 47 5.86 -2.16 -4.23
C VAL A 47 7.13 -1.52 -3.67
N ILE A 48 7.01 -0.93 -2.48
CA ILE A 48 8.14 -0.31 -1.79
C ILE A 48 8.30 -0.98 -0.44
N PHE A 49 9.53 -1.39 -0.13
CA PHE A 49 9.90 -1.93 1.17
C PHE A 49 10.59 -0.85 1.97
N LEU A 50 10.00 -0.47 3.11
CA LEU A 50 10.55 0.56 3.98
C LEU A 50 11.48 -0.02 5.01
N LYS A 51 12.63 0.61 5.17
CA LYS A 51 13.54 0.30 6.26
C LYS A 51 12.93 0.79 7.57
N GLU A 52 13.45 0.28 8.68
CA GLU A 52 13.00 0.71 10.00
C GLU A 52 13.13 2.23 10.11
N GLN A 53 12.07 2.88 10.53
CA GLN A 53 11.96 4.33 10.72
C GLN A 53 12.06 5.16 9.44
N GLU A 54 12.16 4.53 8.29
CA GLU A 54 12.14 5.26 7.02
C GLU A 54 10.74 5.84 6.78
N LYS A 55 10.69 7.06 6.21
CA LYS A 55 9.43 7.75 5.92
C LYS A 55 9.42 8.20 4.47
N ILE A 56 8.23 8.25 3.88
CA ILE A 56 8.03 8.73 2.52
C ILE A 56 7.01 9.86 2.54
N PRO A 57 7.39 11.09 2.17
CA PRO A 57 6.46 12.21 2.16
C PRO A 57 5.60 12.20 0.88
N VAL A 58 4.57 11.35 0.88
CA VAL A 58 3.78 11.11 -0.33
C VAL A 58 3.07 12.38 -0.84
N ALA A 59 2.63 13.26 0.06
CA ALA A 59 1.96 14.49 -0.36
C ALA A 59 2.95 15.47 -0.98
N GLU A 60 4.10 15.67 -0.33
CA GLU A 60 5.10 16.63 -0.80
C GLU A 60 5.76 16.21 -2.09
N SER A 61 5.86 14.90 -2.33
CA SER A 61 6.52 14.40 -3.54
C SER A 61 5.60 14.39 -4.76
N GLY A 62 4.34 14.76 -4.58
CA GLY A 62 3.38 14.78 -5.68
C GLY A 62 2.80 13.42 -6.02
N TRP A 63 3.10 12.40 -5.22
CA TRP A 63 2.60 11.05 -5.50
C TRP A 63 1.09 10.97 -5.39
N LEU A 64 0.48 11.77 -4.51
CA LEU A 64 -0.98 11.78 -4.36
C LEU A 64 -1.70 12.27 -5.61
N ASN A 65 -1.01 12.98 -6.49
CA ASN A 65 -1.59 13.42 -7.77
C ASN A 65 -1.60 12.30 -8.80
N GLN A 66 -0.79 11.28 -8.61
CA GLN A 66 -0.67 10.16 -9.54
C GLN A 66 -1.37 8.91 -9.04
N LEU A 67 -1.33 8.65 -7.73
CA LEU A 67 -1.80 7.41 -7.15
C LEU A 67 -3.30 7.46 -6.88
N ASP A 68 -3.99 6.38 -7.24
CA ASP A 68 -5.40 6.19 -6.89
C ASP A 68 -5.53 5.46 -5.56
N HIS A 69 -4.58 4.58 -5.25
CA HIS A 69 -4.65 3.74 -4.05
C HIS A 69 -3.27 3.56 -3.44
N ILE A 70 -3.23 3.55 -2.10
CA ILE A 70 -2.03 3.19 -1.35
C ILE A 70 -2.43 2.08 -0.37
N LEU A 71 -1.79 0.92 -0.50
CA LEU A 71 -1.99 -0.21 0.39
C LEU A 71 -0.82 -0.27 1.37
N CYS A 72 -1.11 -0.06 2.66
CA CYS A 72 -0.09 -0.04 3.70
C CYS A 72 -0.17 -1.32 4.52
N PHE A 73 0.75 -2.25 4.29
CA PHE A 73 0.78 -3.52 5.01
C PHE A 73 1.71 -3.39 6.22
N GLY A 74 1.11 -3.14 7.39
CA GLY A 74 1.88 -2.98 8.62
C GLY A 74 2.61 -1.66 8.73
N ILE A 75 2.31 -0.70 7.86
CA ILE A 75 2.91 0.62 7.85
C ILE A 75 1.85 1.63 8.27
N PRO A 76 2.02 2.33 9.40
CA PRO A 76 1.04 3.35 9.78
C PRO A 76 1.14 4.57 8.87
N PRO A 77 0.03 5.32 8.69
CA PRO A 77 0.05 6.50 7.82
C PRO A 77 1.10 7.54 8.20
N SER A 78 1.51 7.60 9.45
CA SER A 78 2.54 8.53 9.90
C SER A 78 3.88 8.30 9.20
N ARG A 79 4.13 7.07 8.74
CA ARG A 79 5.35 6.75 7.98
C ARG A 79 5.30 7.34 6.57
N LEU A 80 4.14 7.74 6.11
CA LEU A 80 3.93 8.46 4.86
C LEU A 80 3.75 9.95 5.09
N LEU A 81 4.04 10.41 6.30
CA LEU A 81 3.85 11.79 6.77
C LEU A 81 2.41 12.25 6.63
N ILE A 82 1.48 11.33 6.88
CA ILE A 82 0.05 11.61 6.93
C ILE A 82 -0.42 11.39 8.36
N GLN A 83 -0.91 12.46 9.00
CA GLN A 83 -1.32 12.42 10.40
C GLN A 83 -2.85 12.32 10.47
N ILE A 84 -3.34 11.09 10.50
CA ILE A 84 -4.78 10.81 10.57
C ILE A 84 -5.01 9.62 11.51
N PRO A 85 -6.17 9.59 12.19
CA PRO A 85 -6.57 8.36 12.86
C PRO A 85 -6.88 7.30 11.81
N TYR A 86 -6.60 6.03 12.14
CA TYR A 86 -6.85 4.96 11.19
C TYR A 86 -7.19 3.66 11.90
N ARG A 87 -7.84 2.76 11.16
CA ARG A 87 -8.08 1.38 11.59
C ARG A 87 -7.81 0.47 10.41
N HIS A 88 -7.34 -0.73 10.70
CA HIS A 88 -7.11 -1.71 9.64
C HIS A 88 -8.43 -1.99 8.90
N TYR A 89 -8.33 -2.12 7.58
CA TYR A 89 -9.44 -2.40 6.67
C TYR A 89 -10.46 -1.27 6.55
N GLN A 90 -10.16 -0.10 7.11
CA GLN A 90 -10.98 1.09 6.90
C GLN A 90 -10.22 2.06 5.99
N SER A 91 -10.74 2.22 4.78
CA SER A 91 -10.12 3.09 3.78
C SER A 91 -10.39 4.55 4.11
N VAL A 92 -9.38 5.38 3.87
CA VAL A 92 -9.47 6.83 4.11
C VAL A 92 -9.09 7.55 2.83
N LYS A 93 -9.87 8.56 2.45
CA LYS A 93 -9.58 9.35 1.27
C LYS A 93 -8.64 10.49 1.64
N ILE A 94 -7.52 10.58 0.94
CA ILE A 94 -6.53 11.65 1.09
C ILE A 94 -6.43 12.34 -0.26
N MET A 95 -7.02 13.53 -0.38
CA MET A 95 -7.18 14.18 -1.68
C MET A 95 -7.91 13.22 -2.62
N GLU A 96 -7.35 12.86 -3.76
CA GLU A 96 -7.98 11.91 -4.68
C GLU A 96 -7.50 10.47 -4.49
N THR A 97 -6.63 10.23 -3.51
CA THR A 97 -6.03 8.92 -3.26
C THR A 97 -6.72 8.22 -2.11
N SER A 98 -7.04 6.94 -2.28
CA SER A 98 -7.59 6.12 -1.19
C SER A 98 -6.46 5.40 -0.48
N LEU A 99 -6.34 5.64 0.82
CA LEU A 99 -5.36 4.98 1.67
C LEU A 99 -6.02 3.81 2.38
N HIS A 100 -5.40 2.64 2.30
CA HIS A 100 -5.93 1.41 2.88
C HIS A 100 -4.96 0.88 3.94
N PRO A 101 -5.19 1.18 5.23
CA PRO A 101 -4.35 0.63 6.30
C PRO A 101 -4.64 -0.85 6.49
N LEU A 102 -3.60 -1.67 6.51
CA LEU A 102 -3.72 -3.12 6.58
C LEU A 102 -2.72 -3.68 7.58
N PRO A 103 -3.00 -4.87 8.17
CA PRO A 103 -2.02 -5.52 9.03
C PRO A 103 -0.80 -5.98 8.24
N ASP A 104 0.28 -6.33 8.94
CA ASP A 104 1.44 -6.96 8.33
C ASP A 104 1.03 -8.21 7.56
N LEU A 105 1.73 -8.49 6.46
CA LEU A 105 1.51 -9.73 5.73
C LEU A 105 1.80 -10.95 6.60
N SER A 106 2.70 -10.83 7.57
CA SER A 106 2.99 -11.91 8.51
C SER A 106 1.79 -12.24 9.41
N ALA A 107 0.90 -11.26 9.62
CA ALA A 107 -0.34 -11.49 10.37
C ALA A 107 -1.46 -11.99 9.46
N ILE A 108 -1.43 -11.63 8.19
CA ILE A 108 -2.50 -11.98 7.24
C ILE A 108 -2.31 -13.39 6.68
N GLU A 109 -1.09 -13.70 6.24
CA GLU A 109 -0.83 -14.95 5.52
C GLU A 109 -1.24 -16.20 6.28
N PRO A 110 -0.96 -16.35 7.59
CA PRO A 110 -1.38 -17.54 8.31
C PRO A 110 -2.82 -17.52 8.80
N SER A 111 -3.53 -16.41 8.68
CA SER A 111 -4.88 -16.25 9.24
C SER A 111 -5.94 -16.28 8.17
N ARG A 112 -6.84 -17.25 8.25
CA ARG A 112 -7.97 -17.33 7.33
C ARG A 112 -8.86 -16.09 7.43
N ASP A 113 -9.13 -15.64 8.65
CA ASP A 113 -9.98 -14.46 8.87
C ASP A 113 -9.37 -13.20 8.29
N GLU A 114 -8.07 -13.01 8.49
CA GLU A 114 -7.40 -11.82 7.96
C GLU A 114 -7.31 -11.88 6.44
N LYS A 115 -7.07 -13.05 5.87
CA LYS A 115 -7.10 -13.22 4.41
C LYS A 115 -8.48 -12.88 3.84
N GLN A 116 -9.53 -13.28 4.52
CA GLN A 116 -10.89 -12.99 4.06
C GLN A 116 -11.18 -11.48 4.11
N LYS A 117 -10.74 -10.81 5.17
CA LYS A 117 -10.91 -9.37 5.28
C LYS A 117 -10.16 -8.64 4.18
N LEU A 118 -8.93 -9.06 3.91
CA LEU A 118 -8.14 -8.48 2.84
C LEU A 118 -8.80 -8.70 1.48
N TRP A 119 -9.26 -9.93 1.23
CA TRP A 119 -9.93 -10.24 -0.03
C TRP A 119 -11.19 -9.40 -0.21
N ASN A 120 -12.00 -9.27 0.84
CA ASN A 120 -13.21 -8.45 0.77
C ASN A 120 -12.90 -7.00 0.44
N LEU A 121 -11.85 -6.44 1.05
CA LEU A 121 -11.42 -5.08 0.75
C LEU A 121 -11.02 -4.93 -0.72
N LEU A 122 -10.17 -5.83 -1.20
CA LEU A 122 -9.67 -5.77 -2.57
C LEU A 122 -10.79 -5.98 -3.57
N LYS A 123 -11.70 -6.90 -3.29
CA LYS A 123 -12.83 -7.16 -4.16
C LYS A 123 -13.72 -5.92 -4.27
N THR A 124 -14.05 -5.32 -3.15
CA THR A 124 -14.89 -4.12 -3.14
C THR A 124 -14.21 -2.97 -3.84
N THR A 125 -12.91 -2.82 -3.64
CA THR A 125 -12.16 -1.68 -4.17
C THR A 125 -11.85 -1.81 -5.66
N PHE A 126 -11.43 -2.99 -6.10
CA PHE A 126 -10.85 -3.17 -7.44
C PHE A 126 -11.72 -3.97 -8.39
N ILE A 127 -12.61 -4.82 -7.90
CA ILE A 127 -13.46 -5.65 -8.75
C ILE A 127 -14.87 -5.10 -8.85
N ASP A 128 -15.46 -4.79 -7.69
CA ASP A 128 -16.85 -4.31 -7.63
C ASP A 128 -16.95 -2.79 -7.62
N GLY A 129 -15.85 -2.11 -7.36
CA GLY A 129 -15.83 -0.65 -7.21
C GLY A 129 -15.78 0.15 -8.49
#